data_852dfe871d02d05a0cd837f4a5e92bed
#
_entry.id   852dfe871d02d05a0cd837f4a5e92bed
#
_cell.length_a   1.000
_cell.length_b   1.000
_cell.length_c   1.000
_cell.angle_alpha   90.00
_cell.angle_beta   90.00
_cell.angle_gamma   90.00
#
_symmetry.space_group_name_H-M   'P 1'
#
loop_
_entity.id
_entity.type
_entity.pdbx_description
1 polymer ?
#
loop_
_entity_poly.entity_id
_entity_poly.type
_entity_poly.pdbx_seq_one_letter_code
_entity_poly.pdbx_strand_id
1 'polypeptide(L)'
;MSQTKEIKTYSYFDTPDGHDVLEKFWCVMKPASLTAFGIGTIDVVAWSHPKGYLPTLGRYAYMGFPIVGASAAFVLVTNASASLRKKDDNWNWFIGGFSAGSVLGAWKRHAMIGFNCGMFFGILAVCRKIMADNNWEVTPSVTPVASQNAWNYDFTLTKERPGNWTTGRD
;
A
#
# COMPACT_ATOMS: atom_id res chain seq x y z
N MET A 1 -33.86 14.81 4.00
CA MET A 1 -32.41 14.70 4.14
C MET A 1 -32.10 13.23 4.36
N SER A 2 -31.62 12.55 3.31
CA SER A 2 -31.20 11.15 3.38
C SER A 2 -29.87 11.10 4.15
N GLN A 3 -29.87 10.50 5.33
CA GLN A 3 -28.64 10.18 6.03
C GLN A 3 -27.93 9.08 5.26
N THR A 4 -26.91 9.44 4.50
CA THR A 4 -26.01 8.47 3.89
C THR A 4 -25.28 7.80 5.05
N LYS A 5 -25.64 6.55 5.33
CA LYS A 5 -25.01 5.72 6.35
C LYS A 5 -23.56 5.51 5.89
N GLU A 6 -22.62 6.22 6.48
CA GLU A 6 -21.19 6.00 6.22
C GLU A 6 -20.87 4.56 6.59
N ILE A 7 -20.57 3.75 5.59
CA ILE A 7 -20.10 2.38 5.78
C ILE A 7 -18.67 2.51 6.29
N LYS A 8 -18.50 2.43 7.61
CA LYS A 8 -17.18 2.43 8.24
C LYS A 8 -16.42 1.19 7.75
N THR A 9 -15.48 1.39 6.85
CA THR A 9 -14.60 0.32 6.37
C THR A 9 -13.61 -0.03 7.47
N TYR A 10 -13.48 -1.31 7.79
CA TYR A 10 -12.52 -1.80 8.77
C TYR A 10 -11.09 -1.43 8.36
N SER A 11 -10.34 -0.85 9.28
CA SER A 11 -8.92 -0.52 9.09
C SER A 11 -8.03 -1.54 9.82
N TYR A 12 -6.86 -1.82 9.29
CA TYR A 12 -5.90 -2.76 9.88
C TYR A 12 -5.52 -2.40 11.33
N PHE A 13 -5.52 -1.11 11.68
CA PHE A 13 -5.12 -0.59 12.98
C PHE A 13 -6.28 -0.39 13.97
N ASP A 14 -7.51 -0.80 13.62
CA ASP A 14 -8.67 -0.66 14.50
C ASP A 14 -8.56 -1.61 15.72
N THR A 15 -7.83 -2.71 15.59
CA THR A 15 -7.60 -3.68 16.67
C THR A 15 -6.10 -3.99 16.85
N PRO A 16 -5.64 -4.33 18.08
CA PRO A 16 -4.24 -4.70 18.32
C PRO A 16 -3.87 -5.99 17.58
N ASP A 17 -2.57 -6.20 17.38
CA ASP A 17 -2.09 -7.39 16.69
C ASP A 17 -2.42 -8.69 17.45
N GLY A 18 -2.79 -9.72 16.71
CA GLY A 18 -3.25 -11.00 17.26
C GLY A 18 -4.77 -11.13 17.43
N HIS A 19 -5.52 -10.05 17.21
CA HIS A 19 -6.99 -10.03 17.19
C HIS A 19 -7.50 -9.83 15.76
N ASP A 20 -8.70 -10.36 15.50
CA ASP A 20 -9.43 -10.18 14.21
C ASP A 20 -8.58 -10.49 12.96
N VAL A 21 -7.80 -11.58 13.04
CA VAL A 21 -6.81 -11.96 12.01
C VAL A 21 -7.45 -12.08 10.61
N LEU A 22 -8.67 -12.60 10.52
CA LEU A 22 -9.37 -12.77 9.25
C LEU A 22 -9.77 -11.42 8.64
N GLU A 23 -10.22 -10.48 9.44
CA GLU A 23 -10.59 -9.14 8.98
C GLU A 23 -9.36 -8.36 8.52
N LYS A 24 -8.28 -8.42 9.28
CA LYS A 24 -6.97 -7.87 8.90
C LYS A 24 -6.44 -8.52 7.62
N PHE A 25 -6.57 -9.83 7.50
CA PHE A 25 -6.17 -10.55 6.29
C PHE A 25 -6.92 -10.04 5.07
N TRP A 26 -8.24 -9.94 5.14
CA TRP A 26 -9.04 -9.43 4.03
C TRP A 26 -8.75 -7.95 3.71
N CYS A 27 -8.51 -7.13 4.73
CA CYS A 27 -8.15 -5.73 4.55
C CYS A 27 -6.88 -5.57 3.69
N VAL A 28 -5.87 -6.43 3.90
CA VAL A 28 -4.61 -6.40 3.14
C VAL A 28 -4.72 -7.15 1.81
N MET A 29 -5.46 -8.26 1.77
CA MET A 29 -5.56 -9.10 0.57
C MET A 29 -6.34 -8.45 -0.57
N LYS A 30 -7.36 -7.63 -0.28
CA LYS A 30 -8.11 -6.91 -1.31
C LYS A 30 -7.20 -6.01 -2.16
N PRO A 31 -6.45 -5.05 -1.60
CA PRO A 31 -5.55 -4.22 -2.40
C PRO A 31 -4.38 -5.03 -2.98
N ALA A 32 -3.87 -6.05 -2.29
CA ALA A 32 -2.79 -6.88 -2.79
C ALA A 32 -3.21 -7.67 -4.05
N SER A 33 -4.40 -8.26 -4.06
CA SER A 33 -4.92 -8.97 -5.23
C SER A 33 -5.19 -8.03 -6.42
N LEU A 34 -5.72 -6.84 -6.16
CA LEU A 34 -5.93 -5.83 -7.20
C LEU A 34 -4.58 -5.37 -7.81
N THR A 35 -3.58 -5.14 -6.97
CA THR A 35 -2.23 -4.77 -7.40
C THR A 35 -1.58 -5.90 -8.20
N ALA A 36 -1.71 -7.15 -7.73
CA ALA A 36 -1.20 -8.33 -8.42
C ALA A 36 -1.83 -8.49 -9.81
N PHE A 37 -3.14 -8.30 -9.91
CA PHE A 37 -3.86 -8.32 -11.18
C PHE A 37 -3.40 -7.20 -12.11
N GLY A 38 -3.28 -5.97 -11.61
CA GLY A 38 -2.80 -4.83 -12.39
C GLY A 38 -1.39 -5.04 -12.95
N ILE A 39 -0.45 -5.48 -12.10
CA ILE A 39 0.94 -5.76 -12.53
C ILE A 39 0.97 -6.94 -13.52
N GLY A 40 0.18 -7.99 -13.28
CA GLY A 40 0.05 -9.11 -14.21
C GLY A 40 -0.49 -8.66 -15.57
N THR A 41 -1.46 -7.75 -15.60
CA THR A 41 -1.99 -7.20 -16.86
C THR A 41 -0.94 -6.39 -17.61
N ILE A 42 -0.19 -5.54 -16.92
CA ILE A 42 0.90 -4.78 -17.53
C ILE A 42 1.96 -5.73 -18.13
N ASP A 43 2.34 -6.77 -17.37
CA ASP A 43 3.31 -7.76 -17.87
C ASP A 43 2.81 -8.50 -19.12
N VAL A 44 1.57 -8.94 -19.11
CA VAL A 44 0.95 -9.68 -20.22
C VAL A 44 0.82 -8.81 -21.49
N VAL A 45 0.42 -7.54 -21.31
CA VAL A 45 0.18 -6.62 -22.43
C VAL A 45 1.45 -5.98 -22.93
N ALA A 46 2.36 -5.59 -22.03
CA ALA A 46 3.54 -4.81 -22.42
C ALA A 46 4.79 -5.66 -22.72
N TRP A 47 4.94 -6.82 -22.09
CA TRP A 47 6.18 -7.59 -22.19
C TRP A 47 6.00 -9.04 -22.65
N SER A 48 5.14 -9.80 -22.00
CA SER A 48 5.16 -11.26 -22.17
C SER A 48 4.42 -11.75 -23.41
N HIS A 49 3.33 -11.10 -23.81
CA HIS A 49 2.47 -11.43 -24.95
C HIS A 49 2.21 -12.95 -25.10
N PRO A 50 1.75 -13.66 -24.06
CA PRO A 50 1.55 -15.09 -24.12
C PRO A 50 0.43 -15.45 -25.12
N LYS A 51 0.64 -16.48 -25.92
CA LYS A 51 -0.36 -16.95 -26.89
C LYS A 51 -1.20 -18.06 -26.24
N GLY A 52 -2.49 -17.80 -26.09
CA GLY A 52 -3.47 -18.76 -25.55
C GLY A 52 -3.80 -18.54 -24.07
N TYR A 53 -4.94 -19.11 -23.62
CA TYR A 53 -5.49 -18.86 -22.27
C TYR A 53 -4.63 -19.43 -21.14
N LEU A 54 -4.15 -20.67 -21.27
CA LEU A 54 -3.34 -21.34 -20.24
C LEU A 54 -2.01 -20.61 -19.98
N PRO A 55 -1.20 -20.25 -21.01
CA PRO A 55 0.01 -19.48 -20.79
C PRO A 55 -0.26 -18.10 -20.16
N THR A 56 -1.35 -17.45 -20.55
CA THR A 56 -1.76 -16.16 -19.98
C THR A 56 -2.07 -16.31 -18.50
N LEU A 57 -2.90 -17.28 -18.12
CA LEU A 57 -3.25 -17.56 -16.73
C LEU A 57 -2.00 -17.91 -15.90
N GLY A 58 -1.11 -18.74 -16.45
CA GLY A 58 0.17 -19.08 -15.84
C GLY A 58 1.04 -17.85 -15.57
N ARG A 59 1.00 -16.87 -16.48
CA ARG A 59 1.75 -15.62 -16.32
C ARG A 59 1.18 -14.75 -15.22
N TYR A 60 -0.15 -14.61 -15.14
CA TYR A 60 -0.82 -13.94 -14.02
C TYR A 60 -0.50 -14.60 -12.68
N ALA A 61 -0.54 -15.92 -12.61
CA ALA A 61 -0.19 -16.66 -11.40
C ALA A 61 1.28 -16.42 -11.00
N TYR A 62 2.20 -16.43 -11.96
CA TYR A 62 3.62 -16.22 -11.72
C TYR A 62 3.91 -14.82 -11.19
N MET A 63 3.28 -13.78 -11.73
CA MET A 63 3.44 -12.39 -11.27
C MET A 63 2.64 -12.09 -10.01
N GLY A 64 1.47 -12.72 -9.84
CA GLY A 64 0.62 -12.52 -8.67
C GLY A 64 1.14 -13.21 -7.41
N PHE A 65 1.76 -14.37 -7.55
CA PHE A 65 2.24 -15.18 -6.42
C PHE A 65 3.14 -14.39 -5.44
N PRO A 66 4.18 -13.66 -5.87
CA PRO A 66 5.04 -12.94 -4.95
C PRO A 66 4.31 -11.83 -4.19
N ILE A 67 3.37 -11.14 -4.81
CA ILE A 67 2.63 -10.02 -4.21
C ILE A 67 1.64 -10.54 -3.19
N VAL A 68 0.77 -11.45 -3.63
CA VAL A 68 -0.28 -12.05 -2.78
C VAL A 68 0.35 -12.89 -1.66
N GLY A 69 1.36 -13.70 -1.99
CA GLY A 69 2.06 -14.55 -1.05
C GLY A 69 2.82 -13.76 0.03
N ALA A 70 3.53 -12.69 -0.36
CA ALA A 70 4.23 -11.84 0.59
C ALA A 70 3.25 -11.10 1.52
N SER A 71 2.14 -10.59 0.98
CA SER A 71 1.09 -9.93 1.78
C SER A 71 0.42 -10.89 2.76
N ALA A 72 0.10 -12.10 2.32
CA ALA A 72 -0.47 -13.14 3.17
C ALA A 72 0.52 -13.55 4.27
N ALA A 73 1.79 -13.79 3.93
CA ALA A 73 2.83 -14.16 4.88
C ALA A 73 3.02 -13.05 5.94
N PHE A 74 3.04 -11.80 5.52
CA PHE A 74 3.13 -10.66 6.43
C PHE A 74 2.02 -10.69 7.49
N VAL A 75 0.75 -10.70 7.06
CA VAL A 75 -0.38 -10.64 7.98
C VAL A 75 -0.43 -11.84 8.90
N LEU A 76 -0.27 -13.05 8.36
CA LEU A 76 -0.36 -14.26 9.14
C LEU A 76 0.78 -14.36 10.17
N VAL A 77 2.01 -14.08 9.76
CA VAL A 77 3.17 -14.21 10.65
C VAL A 77 3.19 -13.10 11.70
N THR A 78 2.83 -11.86 11.36
CA THR A 78 2.72 -10.76 12.33
C THR A 78 1.71 -11.10 13.42
N ASN A 79 0.50 -11.52 13.04
CA ASN A 79 -0.54 -11.84 14.00
C ASN A 79 -0.24 -13.14 14.78
N ALA A 80 0.36 -14.15 14.14
CA ALA A 80 0.81 -15.36 14.84
C ALA A 80 1.90 -15.03 15.87
N SER A 81 2.87 -14.20 15.52
CA SER A 81 3.93 -13.75 16.43
C SER A 81 3.35 -13.00 17.64
N ALA A 82 2.39 -12.09 17.40
CA ALA A 82 1.70 -11.35 18.46
C ALA A 82 0.93 -12.29 19.39
N SER A 83 0.19 -13.26 18.84
CA SER A 83 -0.56 -14.24 19.60
C SER A 83 0.33 -15.16 20.45
N LEU A 84 1.47 -15.59 19.92
CA LEU A 84 2.43 -16.43 20.64
C LEU A 84 3.15 -15.67 21.75
N ARG A 85 3.55 -14.42 21.48
CA ARG A 85 4.31 -13.59 22.42
C ARG A 85 3.39 -12.85 23.40
N LYS A 86 2.08 -12.77 23.12
CA LYS A 86 1.08 -12.02 23.88
C LYS A 86 1.49 -10.55 24.11
N LYS A 87 2.17 -9.97 23.12
CA LYS A 87 2.64 -8.58 23.12
C LYS A 87 2.49 -7.99 21.73
N ASP A 88 2.03 -6.75 21.68
CA ASP A 88 1.95 -5.96 20.44
C ASP A 88 3.20 -5.07 20.35
N ASP A 89 4.28 -5.66 19.79
CA ASP A 89 5.59 -5.04 19.69
C ASP A 89 6.02 -4.84 18.23
N ASN A 90 6.93 -3.91 18.01
CA ASN A 90 7.58 -3.68 16.71
C ASN A 90 8.27 -4.94 16.15
N TRP A 91 8.71 -5.86 17.04
CA TRP A 91 9.30 -7.13 16.65
C TRP A 91 8.34 -8.04 15.87
N ASN A 92 7.05 -8.01 16.18
CA ASN A 92 6.06 -8.80 15.43
C ASN A 92 6.00 -8.34 13.97
N TRP A 93 6.06 -7.04 13.76
CA TRP A 93 6.08 -6.43 12.43
C TRP A 93 7.38 -6.70 11.68
N PHE A 94 8.51 -6.68 12.39
CA PHE A 94 9.80 -7.06 11.80
C PHE A 94 9.79 -8.51 11.31
N ILE A 95 9.33 -9.46 12.14
CA ILE A 95 9.24 -10.88 11.80
C ILE A 95 8.27 -11.09 10.62
N GLY A 96 7.12 -10.42 10.65
CA GLY A 96 6.16 -10.43 9.54
C GLY A 96 6.75 -9.90 8.24
N GLY A 97 7.42 -8.75 8.27
CA GLY A 97 8.09 -8.17 7.11
C GLY A 97 9.22 -9.06 6.58
N PHE A 98 10.01 -9.65 7.48
CA PHE A 98 11.06 -10.59 7.10
C PHE A 98 10.50 -11.83 6.40
N SER A 99 9.38 -12.38 6.91
CA SER A 99 8.72 -13.52 6.28
C SER A 99 8.18 -13.19 4.88
N ALA A 100 7.62 -11.98 4.71
CA ALA A 100 7.17 -11.51 3.40
C ALA A 100 8.32 -11.44 2.38
N GLY A 101 9.48 -10.93 2.80
CA GLY A 101 10.68 -10.92 1.94
C GLY A 101 11.21 -12.32 1.62
N SER A 102 11.07 -13.26 2.56
CA SER A 102 11.45 -14.66 2.31
C SER A 102 10.62 -15.31 1.20
N VAL A 103 9.34 -14.94 1.06
CA VAL A 103 8.49 -15.39 -0.07
C VAL A 103 9.06 -14.93 -1.41
N LEU A 104 9.61 -13.71 -1.49
CA LEU A 104 10.27 -13.21 -2.71
C LEU A 104 11.55 -14.00 -3.01
N GLY A 105 12.31 -14.37 -1.98
CA GLY A 105 13.47 -15.24 -2.12
C GLY A 105 13.12 -16.61 -2.67
N ALA A 106 12.05 -17.20 -2.17
CA ALA A 106 11.51 -18.47 -2.65
C ALA A 106 11.06 -18.39 -4.11
N TRP A 107 10.35 -17.29 -4.46
CA TRP A 107 9.92 -17.04 -5.84
C TRP A 107 11.09 -16.93 -6.82
N LYS A 108 12.14 -16.20 -6.43
CA LYS A 108 13.36 -16.05 -7.23
C LYS A 108 14.32 -17.23 -7.10
N ARG A 109 14.05 -18.19 -6.23
CA ARG A 109 14.94 -19.32 -5.90
C ARG A 109 16.34 -18.87 -5.50
N HIS A 110 16.46 -17.78 -4.79
CA HIS A 110 17.73 -17.19 -4.40
C HIS A 110 17.68 -16.70 -2.95
N ALA A 111 18.42 -17.39 -2.05
CA ALA A 111 18.40 -17.12 -0.63
C ALA A 111 18.82 -15.68 -0.26
N MET A 112 19.84 -15.13 -0.97
CA MET A 112 20.34 -13.78 -0.71
C MET A 112 19.29 -12.70 -1.02
N ILE A 113 18.49 -12.90 -2.08
CA ILE A 113 17.38 -12.00 -2.39
C ILE A 113 16.34 -12.06 -1.29
N GLY A 114 16.01 -13.26 -0.80
CA GLY A 114 15.06 -13.44 0.31
C GLY A 114 15.53 -12.74 1.59
N PHE A 115 16.80 -12.87 1.92
CA PHE A 115 17.38 -12.22 3.09
C PHE A 115 17.36 -10.69 2.97
N ASN A 116 17.85 -10.15 1.85
CA ASN A 116 17.89 -8.69 1.63
C ASN A 116 16.48 -8.08 1.60
N CYS A 117 15.55 -8.70 0.86
CA CYS A 117 14.16 -8.27 0.84
C CYS A 117 13.50 -8.43 2.22
N GLY A 118 13.82 -9.48 2.97
CA GLY A 118 13.34 -9.71 4.32
C GLY A 118 13.78 -8.60 5.28
N MET A 119 15.07 -8.24 5.27
CA MET A 119 15.59 -7.14 6.06
C MET A 119 14.93 -5.81 5.68
N PHE A 120 14.82 -5.54 4.40
CA PHE A 120 14.20 -4.31 3.90
C PHE A 120 12.73 -4.19 4.31
N PHE A 121 11.93 -5.23 4.06
CA PHE A 121 10.51 -5.21 4.44
C PHE A 121 10.30 -5.27 5.95
N GLY A 122 11.18 -5.95 6.70
CA GLY A 122 11.16 -5.93 8.15
C GLY A 122 11.33 -4.51 8.71
N ILE A 123 12.32 -3.78 8.20
CA ILE A 123 12.55 -2.38 8.61
C ILE A 123 11.38 -1.49 8.21
N LEU A 124 10.88 -1.60 6.96
CA LEU A 124 9.70 -0.83 6.52
C LEU A 124 8.46 -1.11 7.36
N ALA A 125 8.24 -2.36 7.73
CA ALA A 125 7.12 -2.75 8.58
C ALA A 125 7.22 -2.11 9.96
N VAL A 126 8.40 -2.12 10.59
CA VAL A 126 8.65 -1.46 11.87
C VAL A 126 8.42 0.05 11.75
N CYS A 127 8.94 0.69 10.71
CA CYS A 127 8.69 2.11 10.47
C CYS A 127 7.20 2.42 10.38
N ARG A 128 6.44 1.58 9.65
CA ARG A 128 4.99 1.74 9.51
C ARG A 128 4.25 1.57 10.84
N LYS A 129 4.67 0.62 11.69
CA LYS A 129 4.13 0.44 13.03
C LYS A 129 4.37 1.68 13.89
N ILE A 130 5.61 2.18 13.92
CA ILE A 130 5.98 3.39 14.68
C ILE A 130 5.16 4.60 14.22
N MET A 131 4.96 4.76 12.91
CA MET A 131 4.12 5.83 12.37
C MET A 131 2.67 5.70 12.83
N ALA A 132 2.12 4.48 12.84
CA ALA A 132 0.77 4.23 13.31
C ALA A 132 0.61 4.49 14.80
N ASP A 133 1.55 4.05 15.63
CA ASP A 133 1.54 4.24 17.08
C ASP A 133 1.66 5.73 17.48
N ASN A 134 2.34 6.53 16.66
CA ASN A 134 2.48 7.98 16.85
C ASN A 134 1.41 8.80 16.10
N ASN A 135 0.44 8.16 15.46
CA ASN A 135 -0.59 8.82 14.65
C ASN A 135 0.00 9.74 13.55
N TRP A 136 1.15 9.36 12.99
CA TRP A 136 1.73 10.10 11.88
C TRP A 136 1.00 9.75 10.58
N GLU A 137 0.50 10.76 9.91
CA GLU A 137 -0.10 10.60 8.58
C GLU A 137 1.00 10.44 7.53
N VAL A 138 1.07 9.27 6.90
CA VAL A 138 2.02 8.99 5.80
C VAL A 138 1.64 9.78 4.55
N THR A 139 0.35 9.95 4.33
CA THR A 139 -0.18 10.77 3.25
C THR A 139 -1.07 11.84 3.87
N PRO A 140 -0.52 13.04 4.15
CA PRO A 140 -1.35 14.12 4.64
C PRO A 140 -2.46 14.40 3.62
N SER A 141 -3.68 14.59 4.10
CA SER A 141 -4.84 14.95 3.28
C SER A 141 -4.72 16.39 2.77
N VAL A 142 -3.58 16.69 2.18
CA VAL A 142 -3.38 17.97 1.50
C VAL A 142 -4.18 17.91 0.22
N THR A 143 -5.30 18.59 0.19
CA THR A 143 -5.96 18.88 -1.07
C THR A 143 -4.96 19.62 -1.94
N PRO A 144 -4.54 19.07 -3.08
CA PRO A 144 -3.56 19.73 -3.93
C PRO A 144 -4.22 20.95 -4.58
N VAL A 145 -4.22 22.04 -3.84
CA VAL A 145 -4.71 23.35 -4.37
C VAL A 145 -3.87 23.78 -5.57
N ALA A 146 -2.61 23.32 -5.61
CA ALA A 146 -1.66 23.71 -6.63
C ALA A 146 -1.92 23.07 -8.01
N SER A 147 -2.40 21.83 -8.08
CA SER A 147 -2.51 21.15 -9.38
C SER A 147 -3.68 21.63 -10.24
N GLN A 148 -4.74 22.12 -9.62
CA GLN A 148 -5.89 22.67 -10.34
C GLN A 148 -5.71 24.12 -10.74
N ASN A 149 -4.80 24.85 -10.10
CA ASN A 149 -4.58 26.28 -10.31
C ASN A 149 -3.30 26.59 -11.06
N ALA A 150 -2.66 25.61 -11.69
CA ALA A 150 -1.46 25.86 -12.49
C ALA A 150 -1.67 26.90 -13.62
N TRP A 151 -2.90 27.06 -14.05
CA TRP A 151 -3.31 28.07 -15.05
C TRP A 151 -3.73 29.44 -14.47
N ASN A 152 -3.88 29.50 -13.13
CA ASN A 152 -4.31 30.69 -12.41
C ASN A 152 -3.18 31.34 -11.59
N TYR A 153 -1.93 31.11 -11.96
CA TYR A 153 -0.84 31.84 -11.33
C TYR A 153 -0.98 33.32 -11.64
N ASP A 154 -1.12 34.11 -10.59
CA ASP A 154 -1.04 35.55 -10.71
C ASP A 154 0.45 35.94 -10.77
N PHE A 155 0.92 36.25 -11.96
CA PHE A 155 2.29 36.71 -12.21
C PHE A 155 2.46 38.20 -11.92
N THR A 156 1.52 38.86 -11.28
CA THR A 156 1.65 40.26 -10.89
C THR A 156 2.70 40.41 -9.80
N LEU A 157 3.66 41.28 -10.01
CA LEU A 157 4.72 41.61 -9.07
C LEU A 157 4.23 42.53 -7.93
N THR A 158 3.01 43.00 -8.00
CA THR A 158 2.40 43.93 -7.04
C THR A 158 1.22 43.26 -6.33
N LYS A 159 1.12 43.42 -5.00
CA LYS A 159 0.01 42.90 -4.20
C LYS A 159 -1.34 43.55 -4.55
N GLU A 160 -1.33 44.76 -5.06
CA GLU A 160 -2.50 45.49 -5.48
C GLU A 160 -2.34 45.85 -6.97
N ARG A 161 -3.37 45.56 -7.75
CA ARG A 161 -3.37 45.98 -9.15
C ARG A 161 -3.51 47.49 -9.21
N PRO A 162 -2.57 48.20 -9.80
CA PRO A 162 -2.70 49.65 -9.96
C PRO A 162 -3.78 49.95 -10.98
N GLY A 163 -4.87 50.57 -10.56
CA GLY A 163 -5.93 51.08 -11.43
C GLY A 163 -6.95 50.09 -11.95
N ASN A 164 -7.80 50.55 -12.80
CA ASN A 164 -8.95 49.85 -13.37
C ASN A 164 -8.62 48.97 -14.56
N TRP A 165 -7.52 48.32 -14.59
CA TRP A 165 -7.28 47.45 -15.75
C TRP A 165 -7.91 46.13 -15.64
N THR A 166 -8.90 46.18 -15.14
CA THR A 166 -9.55 45.00 -15.05
C THR A 166 -10.39 44.72 -16.20
N THR A 167 -10.78 43.96 -16.34
CA THR A 167 -11.71 43.06 -16.98
C THR A 167 -13.00 43.70 -17.48
N GLY A 168 -13.24 45.05 -17.27
CA GLY A 168 -14.47 45.69 -17.70
C GLY A 168 -15.73 45.12 -17.06
N ARG A 169 -15.62 44.56 -15.88
CA ARG A 169 -16.74 44.22 -15.02
C ARG A 169 -16.76 45.21 -13.86
N ASP A 170 -17.50 46.22 -14.03
CA ASP A 170 -18.02 47.08 -12.95
C ASP A 170 -19.34 46.53 -12.45
#